data_d33c85b6b71c691ef2e31423e370bd1f
#
_entry.id   d33c85b6b71c691ef2e31423e370bd1f
#
_cell.length_a   1.000
_cell.length_b   1.000
_cell.length_c   1.000
_cell.angle_alpha   90.00
_cell.angle_beta   90.00
_cell.angle_gamma   90.00
#
_symmetry.space_group_name_H-M   'P 1'
#
loop_
_entity.id
_entity.type
_entity.pdbx_description
1 polymer ?
#
loop_
_entity_poly.entity_id
_entity_poly.type
_entity_poly.pdbx_seq_one_letter_code
_entity_poly.pdbx_strand_id
1 'polypeptide(L)'
;MLLKNFSDFDYKALNNKVVIFGAGTIGRLTDLALRKNGIESQLFVDSDPRKQGKEVQNKKIISPDDLKRYDTENTHVFIACNYFSSIVPFLKKNKFKNFYKVTDILKKFDVYKLYNEIDMDMLF
;
A
#
# COMPACT_ATOMS: atom_id res chain seq x y z
N MET A 1 -4.18 -18.65 3.76
CA MET A 1 -3.54 -17.61 4.58
C MET A 1 -4.52 -16.48 4.81
N LEU A 2 -4.64 -16.04 6.04
CA LEU A 2 -5.49 -14.92 6.40
C LEU A 2 -4.72 -13.60 6.23
N LEU A 3 -5.44 -12.52 5.95
CA LEU A 3 -4.87 -11.19 5.97
C LEU A 3 -4.40 -10.87 7.39
N LYS A 4 -3.21 -10.31 7.50
CA LYS A 4 -2.70 -9.83 8.77
C LYS A 4 -3.35 -8.51 9.14
N ASN A 5 -3.51 -8.27 10.44
CA ASN A 5 -3.94 -6.98 10.94
C ASN A 5 -2.75 -6.02 11.03
N PHE A 6 -3.04 -4.73 10.93
CA PHE A 6 -1.99 -3.73 11.06
C PHE A 6 -1.24 -3.82 12.39
N SER A 7 -1.94 -4.19 13.47
CA SER A 7 -1.32 -4.36 14.78
C SER A 7 -0.23 -5.44 14.81
N ASP A 8 -0.25 -6.37 13.87
CA ASP A 8 0.73 -7.45 13.77
C ASP A 8 2.00 -7.02 13.02
N PHE A 9 2.01 -5.83 12.46
CA PHE A 9 3.13 -5.35 11.66
C PHE A 9 4.22 -4.76 12.55
N ASP A 10 5.40 -5.37 12.49
CA ASP A 10 6.59 -4.87 13.18
C ASP A 10 7.38 -3.95 12.25
N TYR A 11 7.03 -2.67 12.26
CA TYR A 11 7.67 -1.68 11.41
C TYR A 11 9.08 -1.29 11.88
N LYS A 12 9.49 -1.74 13.05
CA LYS A 12 10.83 -1.48 13.59
C LYS A 12 11.87 -2.47 13.06
N ALA A 13 11.43 -3.55 12.42
CA ALA A 13 12.36 -4.52 11.83
C ALA A 13 13.13 -3.86 10.69
N LEU A 14 14.45 -3.94 10.75
CA LEU A 14 15.37 -3.15 9.89
C LEU A 14 15.25 -3.43 8.40
N ASN A 15 14.82 -4.62 7.99
CA ASN A 15 14.80 -5.01 6.59
C ASN A 15 13.40 -5.01 5.97
N ASN A 16 12.39 -4.56 6.71
CA ASN A 16 11.03 -4.55 6.20
C ASN A 16 10.84 -3.41 5.21
N LYS A 17 10.31 -3.77 4.04
CA LYS A 17 9.91 -2.81 3.01
C LYS A 17 8.40 -2.75 2.96
N VAL A 18 7.85 -1.56 2.82
CA VAL A 18 6.41 -1.33 2.78
C VAL A 18 6.02 -0.83 1.41
N VAL A 19 5.05 -1.48 0.80
CA VAL A 19 4.46 -1.03 -0.45
C VAL A 19 2.95 -0.96 -0.29
N ILE A 20 2.32 -0.05 -1.04
CA ILE A 20 0.87 0.15 -0.99
C ILE A 20 0.29 -0.29 -2.32
N PHE A 21 -0.59 -1.29 -2.30
CA PHE A 21 -1.26 -1.77 -3.49
C PHE A 21 -2.58 -0.99 -3.66
N GLY A 22 -2.57 -0.07 -4.59
CA GLY A 22 -3.62 0.88 -4.88
C GLY A 22 -3.11 2.32 -4.76
N ALA A 23 -3.10 3.05 -5.86
CA ALA A 23 -2.62 4.44 -5.92
C ALA A 23 -3.76 5.44 -6.06
N GLY A 24 -4.97 5.05 -5.70
CA GLY A 24 -6.14 5.93 -5.65
C GLY A 24 -6.23 6.68 -4.34
N THR A 25 -7.41 7.20 -4.04
CA THR A 25 -7.64 7.98 -2.81
C THR A 25 -7.30 7.18 -1.55
N ILE A 26 -7.77 5.93 -1.46
CA ILE A 26 -7.51 5.09 -0.30
C ILE A 26 -6.01 4.83 -0.12
N GLY A 27 -5.30 4.57 -1.22
CA GLY A 27 -3.86 4.34 -1.16
C GLY A 27 -3.09 5.55 -0.66
N ARG A 28 -3.47 6.73 -1.12
CA ARG A 28 -2.82 7.97 -0.68
C ARG A 28 -3.11 8.30 0.77
N LEU A 29 -4.34 8.05 1.22
CA LEU A 29 -4.69 8.17 2.64
C LEU A 29 -3.90 7.16 3.49
N THR A 30 -3.72 5.96 2.99
CA THR A 30 -2.93 4.92 3.66
C THR A 30 -1.47 5.37 3.83
N ASP A 31 -0.88 5.93 2.78
CA ASP A 31 0.49 6.44 2.84
C ASP A 31 0.63 7.52 3.93
N LEU A 32 -0.31 8.45 3.99
CA LEU A 32 -0.28 9.48 5.02
C LEU A 32 -0.47 8.91 6.43
N ALA A 33 -1.39 7.96 6.58
CA ALA A 33 -1.63 7.32 7.88
C ALA A 33 -0.40 6.54 8.37
N LEU A 34 0.25 5.81 7.47
CA LEU A 34 1.49 5.11 7.79
C LEU A 34 2.58 6.09 8.21
N ARG A 35 2.73 7.17 7.45
CA ARG A 35 3.73 8.20 7.73
C ARG A 35 3.53 8.83 9.10
N LYS A 36 2.28 9.08 9.50
CA LYS A 36 1.96 9.60 10.83
C LYS A 36 2.28 8.61 11.95
N ASN A 37 2.46 7.33 11.62
CA ASN A 37 2.92 6.29 12.54
C ASN A 37 4.42 6.00 12.42
N GLY A 38 5.16 6.84 11.71
CA GLY A 38 6.60 6.65 11.52
C GLY A 38 6.97 5.59 10.51
N ILE A 39 6.05 5.20 9.65
CA ILE A 39 6.26 4.16 8.64
C ILE A 39 6.33 4.80 7.27
N GLU A 40 7.48 4.70 6.61
CA GLU A 40 7.67 5.22 5.27
C GLU A 40 7.44 4.12 4.24
N SER A 41 6.40 4.26 3.42
CA SER A 41 6.20 3.36 2.29
C SER A 41 7.18 3.73 1.17
N GLN A 42 7.58 2.75 0.35
CA GLN A 42 8.57 2.97 -0.69
C GLN A 42 7.96 3.33 -2.03
N LEU A 43 6.79 2.75 -2.32
CA LEU A 43 6.15 2.94 -3.61
C LEU A 43 4.69 2.49 -3.56
N PHE A 44 3.97 2.82 -4.62
CA PHE A 44 2.62 2.32 -4.86
C PHE A 44 2.65 1.28 -5.97
N VAL A 45 1.71 0.34 -5.90
CA VAL A 45 1.45 -0.62 -6.98
C VAL A 45 0.03 -0.36 -7.48
N ASP A 46 -0.15 -0.29 -8.78
CA ASP A 46 -1.50 -0.13 -9.36
C ASP A 46 -1.60 -0.87 -10.68
N SER A 47 -2.72 -1.54 -10.90
CA SER A 47 -2.97 -2.26 -12.13
C SER A 47 -3.46 -1.36 -13.27
N ASP A 48 -3.76 -0.09 -12.99
CA ASP A 48 -4.18 0.86 -14.01
C ASP A 48 -2.95 1.36 -14.81
N PRO A 49 -2.86 1.01 -16.11
CA PRO A 49 -1.71 1.41 -16.92
C PRO A 49 -1.53 2.93 -17.01
N ARG A 50 -2.61 3.70 -16.81
CA ARG A 50 -2.54 5.16 -16.88
C ARG A 50 -1.79 5.77 -15.70
N LYS A 51 -1.71 5.03 -14.60
CA LYS A 51 -1.00 5.49 -13.39
C LYS A 51 0.43 4.96 -13.33
N GLN A 52 0.70 3.83 -13.95
CA GLN A 52 2.01 3.21 -13.91
C GLN A 52 3.08 4.12 -14.50
N GLY A 53 4.24 4.18 -13.86
CA GLY A 53 5.34 5.03 -14.27
C GLY A 53 5.26 6.47 -13.80
N LYS A 54 4.14 6.86 -13.19
CA LYS A 54 3.97 8.19 -12.61
C LYS A 54 4.39 8.19 -11.15
N GLU A 55 4.42 9.37 -10.56
CA GLU A 55 4.69 9.55 -9.14
C GLU A 55 3.50 10.21 -8.45
N VAL A 56 3.27 9.84 -7.20
CA VAL A 56 2.29 10.47 -6.33
C VAL A 56 2.87 10.52 -4.92
N GLN A 57 2.74 11.67 -4.27
CA GLN A 57 3.29 11.88 -2.93
C GLN A 57 4.79 11.53 -2.85
N ASN A 58 5.52 11.88 -3.92
CA ASN A 58 6.96 11.65 -4.09
C ASN A 58 7.36 10.17 -4.16
N LYS A 59 6.43 9.30 -4.54
CA LYS A 59 6.66 7.87 -4.65
C LYS A 59 6.23 7.36 -6.01
N LYS A 60 6.98 6.40 -6.52
CA LYS A 60 6.73 5.80 -7.82
C LYS A 60 5.52 4.89 -7.79
N ILE A 61 4.81 4.80 -8.89
CA ILE A 61 3.73 3.83 -9.09
C ILE A 61 4.23 2.78 -10.06
N ILE A 62 4.28 1.53 -9.63
CA ILE A 62 4.73 0.41 -10.46
C ILE A 62 3.56 -0.51 -10.80
N SER A 63 3.76 -1.36 -11.80
CA SER A 63 2.80 -2.40 -12.17
C SER A 63 2.84 -3.59 -11.21
N PRO A 64 1.78 -4.41 -11.13
CA PRO A 64 1.83 -5.66 -10.39
C PRO A 64 2.94 -6.60 -10.88
N ASP A 65 3.23 -6.61 -12.18
CA ASP A 65 4.32 -7.42 -12.72
C ASP A 65 5.67 -6.99 -12.16
N ASP A 66 5.91 -5.70 -12.01
CA ASP A 66 7.14 -5.21 -11.42
C ASP A 66 7.25 -5.58 -9.94
N LEU A 67 6.13 -5.67 -9.23
CA LEU A 67 6.12 -6.08 -7.83
C LEU A 67 6.67 -7.50 -7.66
N LYS A 68 6.50 -8.37 -8.65
CA LYS A 68 6.99 -9.75 -8.58
C LYS A 68 8.49 -9.86 -8.35
N ARG A 69 9.24 -8.80 -8.64
CA ARG A 69 10.70 -8.77 -8.49
C ARG A 69 11.15 -8.44 -7.06
N TYR A 70 10.22 -8.09 -6.19
CA TYR A 70 10.55 -7.69 -4.83
C TYR A 70 10.67 -8.91 -3.91
N ASP A 71 11.43 -8.74 -2.83
CA ASP A 71 11.64 -9.77 -1.83
C ASP A 71 10.30 -10.12 -1.14
N THR A 72 9.83 -11.34 -1.34
CA THR A 72 8.53 -11.77 -0.80
C THR A 72 8.55 -12.00 0.71
N GLU A 73 9.73 -12.20 1.29
CA GLU A 73 9.86 -12.44 2.74
C GLU A 73 9.80 -11.14 3.55
N ASN A 74 10.40 -10.07 3.03
CA ASN A 74 10.54 -8.81 3.77
C ASN A 74 9.70 -7.67 3.21
N THR A 75 8.94 -7.88 2.14
CA THR A 75 8.04 -6.89 1.59
C THR A 75 6.66 -7.03 2.21
N HIS A 76 6.18 -5.94 2.80
CA HIS A 76 4.86 -5.86 3.42
C HIS A 76 3.94 -5.07 2.51
N VAL A 77 2.87 -5.72 2.06
CA VAL A 77 1.94 -5.14 1.08
C VAL A 77 0.66 -4.70 1.79
N PHE A 78 0.39 -3.42 1.76
CA PHE A 78 -0.85 -2.85 2.30
C PHE A 78 -1.86 -2.73 1.16
N ILE A 79 -2.92 -3.52 1.23
CA ILE A 79 -3.95 -3.55 0.19
C ILE A 79 -4.92 -2.41 0.46
N ALA A 80 -4.84 -1.37 -0.38
CA ALA A 80 -5.55 -0.10 -0.21
C ALA A 80 -6.58 0.10 -1.33
N CYS A 81 -7.38 -0.91 -1.59
CA CYS A 81 -8.45 -0.86 -2.58
C CYS A 81 -9.47 -1.95 -2.30
N ASN A 82 -10.56 -1.94 -3.05
CA ASN A 82 -11.67 -2.87 -2.84
C ASN A 82 -11.55 -4.19 -3.62
N TYR A 83 -10.44 -4.43 -4.29
CA TYR A 83 -10.25 -5.59 -5.17
C TYR A 83 -9.53 -6.75 -4.49
N PHE A 84 -9.90 -7.05 -3.25
CA PHE A 84 -9.27 -8.15 -2.48
C PHE A 84 -9.38 -9.49 -3.18
N SER A 85 -10.51 -9.74 -3.86
CA SER A 85 -10.74 -11.03 -4.52
C SER A 85 -9.76 -11.32 -5.64
N SER A 86 -9.16 -10.30 -6.24
CA SER A 86 -8.15 -10.47 -7.28
C SER A 86 -6.73 -10.28 -6.76
N ILE A 87 -6.54 -9.38 -5.81
CA ILE A 87 -5.19 -9.03 -5.31
C ILE A 87 -4.64 -10.11 -4.38
N VAL A 88 -5.45 -10.64 -3.46
CA VAL A 88 -4.99 -11.66 -2.53
C VAL A 88 -4.52 -12.93 -3.25
N PRO A 89 -5.27 -13.49 -4.22
CA PRO A 89 -4.77 -14.62 -4.99
C PRO A 89 -3.47 -14.32 -5.74
N PHE A 90 -3.34 -13.11 -6.29
CA PHE A 90 -2.12 -12.68 -6.98
C PHE A 90 -0.92 -12.70 -6.03
N LEU A 91 -1.09 -12.14 -4.83
CA LEU A 91 -0.01 -12.09 -3.83
C LEU A 91 0.38 -13.49 -3.37
N LYS A 92 -0.59 -14.35 -3.11
CA LYS A 92 -0.32 -15.74 -2.72
C LYS A 92 0.40 -16.52 -3.80
N LYS A 93 -0.06 -16.40 -5.05
CA LYS A 93 0.56 -17.08 -6.18
C LYS A 93 2.01 -16.67 -6.35
N ASN A 94 2.33 -15.41 -6.07
CA ASN A 94 3.67 -14.88 -6.19
C ASN A 94 4.46 -14.95 -4.88
N LYS A 95 3.95 -15.72 -3.91
CA LYS A 95 4.61 -16.10 -2.65
C LYS A 95 4.86 -14.96 -1.67
N PHE A 96 4.11 -13.87 -1.79
CA PHE A 96 4.11 -12.84 -0.77
C PHE A 96 3.40 -13.35 0.47
N LYS A 97 4.03 -13.19 1.61
CA LYS A 97 3.53 -13.72 2.90
C LYS A 97 2.95 -12.63 3.79
N ASN A 98 3.35 -11.38 3.56
CA ASN A 98 3.02 -10.28 4.46
C ASN A 98 2.13 -9.29 3.74
N PHE A 99 0.81 -9.44 3.87
CA PHE A 99 -0.12 -8.48 3.30
C PHE A 99 -1.22 -8.16 4.30
N TYR A 100 -1.69 -6.90 4.27
CA TYR A 100 -2.52 -6.32 5.31
C TYR A 100 -3.71 -5.58 4.70
N LYS A 101 -4.83 -5.63 5.42
CA LYS A 101 -6.00 -4.84 5.10
C LYS A 101 -5.87 -3.48 5.76
N VAL A 102 -6.06 -2.39 4.99
CA VAL A 102 -5.81 -1.04 5.48
C VAL A 102 -6.95 -0.45 6.31
N THR A 103 -8.12 -1.09 6.36
CA THR A 103 -9.30 -0.56 7.04
C THR A 103 -8.99 -0.15 8.48
N ASP A 104 -8.23 -0.96 9.20
CA ASP A 104 -7.92 -0.70 10.60
C ASP A 104 -7.01 0.50 10.81
N ILE A 105 -6.13 0.77 9.84
CA ILE A 105 -5.26 1.95 9.88
C ILE A 105 -6.11 3.21 9.73
N LEU A 106 -6.99 3.23 8.74
CA LEU A 106 -7.77 4.41 8.42
C LEU A 106 -8.79 4.76 9.50
N LYS A 107 -9.26 3.75 10.24
CA LYS A 107 -10.19 3.98 11.36
C LYS A 107 -9.59 4.81 12.50
N LYS A 108 -8.27 4.80 12.64
CA LYS A 108 -7.56 5.51 13.72
C LYS A 108 -7.36 6.98 13.44
N PHE A 109 -7.67 7.45 12.23
CA PHE A 109 -7.38 8.80 11.79
C PHE A 109 -8.65 9.49 11.33
N ASP A 110 -8.65 10.83 11.46
CA ASP A 110 -9.66 11.66 10.84
C ASP A 110 -9.44 11.63 9.32
N VAL A 111 -10.29 10.87 8.64
CA VAL A 111 -10.16 10.66 7.19
C VAL A 111 -10.27 11.98 6.43
N TYR A 112 -11.15 12.89 6.86
CA TYR A 112 -11.30 14.19 6.21
C TYR A 112 -10.04 15.02 6.30
N LYS A 113 -9.38 15.00 7.45
CA LYS A 113 -8.14 15.72 7.64
C LYS A 113 -7.03 15.15 6.75
N LEU A 114 -6.94 13.83 6.68
CA LEU A 114 -5.97 13.17 5.80
C LEU A 114 -6.27 13.44 4.34
N TYR A 115 -7.55 13.45 3.97
CA TYR A 115 -7.97 13.71 2.59
C TYR A 115 -7.47 15.05 2.08
N ASN A 116 -7.45 16.08 2.93
CA ASN A 116 -6.96 17.39 2.54
C ASN A 116 -5.45 17.46 2.34
N GLU A 117 -4.72 16.44 2.79
CA GLU A 117 -3.27 16.36 2.66
C GLU A 117 -2.80 15.55 1.46
N ILE A 118 -3.68 14.82 0.77
CA ILE A 118 -3.29 14.00 -0.36
C ILE A 118 -3.03 14.83 -1.61
N ASP A 119 -2.31 14.24 -2.55
CA ASP A 119 -1.97 14.87 -3.83
C ASP A 119 -3.20 14.93 -4.73
N MET A 120 -3.81 16.11 -4.81
CA MET A 120 -5.06 16.32 -5.55
C MET A 120 -4.87 16.22 -7.05
N ASP A 121 -3.67 16.41 -7.55
CA ASP A 121 -3.39 16.35 -8.99
C ASP A 121 -3.65 14.97 -9.58
N MET A 122 -3.64 13.94 -8.73
CA MET A 122 -3.85 12.57 -9.16
C MET A 122 -5.28 12.09 -9.04
N LEU A 123 -6.20 12.93 -8.56
CA LEU A 123 -7.60 12.52 -8.41
C LEU A 123 -8.39 12.57 -9.72
N PHE A 124 -7.88 13.24 -10.72
CA PHE A 124 -8.59 13.47 -11.97
C PHE A 124 -7.83 12.99 -13.20
#